data_1bb4de1ae988ece6b627a8e8c20a3d35
#
_entry.id   1bb4de1ae988ece6b627a8e8c20a3d35
#
_cell.length_a   1.000
_cell.length_b   1.000
_cell.length_c   1.000
_cell.angle_alpha   90.00
_cell.angle_beta   90.00
_cell.angle_gamma   90.00
#
_symmetry.space_group_name_H-M   'P 1'
#
loop_
_entity.id
_entity.type
_entity.pdbx_description
1 polymer ?
#
loop_
_entity_poly.entity_id
_entity_poly.type
_entity_poly.pdbx_seq_one_letter_code
_entity_poly.pdbx_strand_id
1 'polypeptide(L)'
;MAKNKQLIIQPKVGKNQFTKFVNQLEKEGVTMIYADPKNISNKKSKIQTVYPSTNAKYVILDKEKISKIKGKKIGRKFKVLSNKDIDNILESAKKGLDFVIIEVKDWKIIPLENIIAKLHKIHTEIFTVAKNAKEVRKMFSILDVGVDGVIFQTSSLTEVKETLVNLGSKNFELRTAKVLDIQEVGDGERVCVDTASMLHKGEGMLIGSRANFMFLVHNESVGSSFTSPRPFRVNAGAVHCYTLSPDGTTKYLSELETGSEVLILNSKGKARRAAIGRCKIERRPMLMIKAKVGDEVGGIIAQDQKQYVLLNQMAN
;
A
#
# COMPACT_ATOMS: atom_id res chain seq x y z
N MET A 1 5.14 -15.07 4.81
CA MET A 1 3.74 -14.76 4.40
C MET A 1 3.45 -13.33 4.82
N ALA A 2 3.01 -12.46 3.90
CA ALA A 2 2.60 -11.10 4.26
C ALA A 2 1.38 -11.19 5.18
N LYS A 3 1.48 -10.67 6.40
CA LYS A 3 0.35 -10.58 7.33
C LYS A 3 -0.74 -9.70 6.72
N ASN A 4 -1.99 -10.12 6.84
CA ASN A 4 -3.13 -9.36 6.33
C ASN A 4 -3.29 -8.07 7.14
N LYS A 5 -3.03 -6.91 6.53
CA LYS A 5 -3.15 -5.60 7.18
C LYS A 5 -4.60 -5.31 7.50
N GLN A 6 -4.91 -4.92 8.75
CA GLN A 6 -6.28 -4.77 9.25
C GLN A 6 -6.62 -3.29 9.42
N LEU A 7 -7.62 -2.80 8.68
CA LEU A 7 -8.20 -1.48 8.94
C LEU A 7 -9.35 -1.62 9.93
N ILE A 8 -9.20 -0.99 11.10
CA ILE A 8 -10.15 -1.01 12.20
C ILE A 8 -10.78 0.38 12.28
N ILE A 9 -12.07 0.52 12.02
CA ILE A 9 -12.72 1.83 12.08
C ILE A 9 -13.19 2.09 13.51
N GLN A 10 -12.82 3.25 14.06
CA GLN A 10 -13.40 3.79 15.28
C GLN A 10 -14.40 4.89 14.91
N PRO A 11 -15.72 4.62 14.94
CA PRO A 11 -16.74 5.61 14.61
C PRO A 11 -16.70 6.80 15.56
N LYS A 12 -16.53 8.01 15.03
CA LYS A 12 -16.61 9.28 15.77
C LYS A 12 -17.92 10.00 15.47
N VAL A 13 -19.05 9.28 15.63
CA VAL A 13 -20.40 9.75 15.38
C VAL A 13 -21.25 9.73 16.66
N GLY A 14 -22.29 10.52 16.68
CA GLY A 14 -23.25 10.52 17.82
C GLY A 14 -24.02 9.21 17.95
N LYS A 15 -24.51 8.90 19.15
CA LYS A 15 -25.23 7.65 19.45
C LYS A 15 -26.37 7.36 18.46
N ASN A 16 -27.12 8.37 18.06
CA ASN A 16 -28.26 8.23 17.12
C ASN A 16 -27.84 7.86 15.70
N GLN A 17 -26.61 8.15 15.31
CA GLN A 17 -26.07 7.87 13.98
C GLN A 17 -25.22 6.60 13.94
N PHE A 18 -24.86 6.06 15.11
CA PHE A 18 -23.89 4.98 15.23
C PHE A 18 -24.32 3.73 14.45
N THR A 19 -25.53 3.24 14.66
CA THR A 19 -26.04 2.04 13.98
C THR A 19 -26.10 2.21 12.47
N LYS A 20 -26.56 3.40 11.98
CA LYS A 20 -26.60 3.71 10.55
C LYS A 20 -25.18 3.71 9.96
N PHE A 21 -24.23 4.33 10.64
CA PHE A 21 -22.84 4.41 10.20
C PHE A 21 -22.17 3.02 10.17
N VAL A 22 -22.35 2.20 11.19
CA VAL A 22 -21.83 0.83 11.24
C VAL A 22 -22.39 -0.03 10.10
N ASN A 23 -23.69 0.06 9.80
CA ASN A 23 -24.30 -0.65 8.69
C ASN A 23 -23.74 -0.20 7.34
N GLN A 24 -23.40 1.08 7.19
CA GLN A 24 -22.75 1.60 5.99
C GLN A 24 -21.31 1.09 5.88
N LEU A 25 -20.55 1.05 6.99
CA LEU A 25 -19.18 0.50 7.01
C LEU A 25 -19.18 -0.98 6.58
N GLU A 26 -20.15 -1.77 7.05
CA GLU A 26 -20.26 -3.19 6.67
C GLU A 26 -20.52 -3.38 5.16
N LYS A 27 -21.37 -2.52 4.58
CA LYS A 27 -21.61 -2.51 3.12
C LYS A 27 -20.37 -2.16 2.30
N GLU A 28 -19.49 -1.33 2.84
CA GLU A 28 -18.23 -0.96 2.19
C GLU A 28 -17.10 -2.00 2.42
N GLY A 29 -17.41 -3.14 3.04
CA GLY A 29 -16.46 -4.22 3.25
C GLY A 29 -15.56 -4.06 4.48
N VAL A 30 -15.87 -3.14 5.40
CA VAL A 30 -15.18 -3.04 6.69
C VAL A 30 -15.52 -4.27 7.53
N THR A 31 -14.49 -4.98 7.96
CA THR A 31 -14.63 -6.25 8.71
C THR A 31 -14.38 -6.08 10.21
N MET A 32 -13.83 -4.92 10.64
CA MET A 32 -13.44 -4.70 12.03
C MET A 32 -13.68 -3.26 12.48
N ILE A 33 -14.25 -3.11 13.68
CA ILE A 33 -14.49 -1.80 14.31
C ILE A 33 -14.02 -1.76 15.77
N TYR A 34 -13.62 -0.58 16.22
CA TYR A 34 -13.35 -0.30 17.63
C TYR A 34 -14.62 0.25 18.27
N ALA A 35 -15.43 -0.64 18.87
CA ALA A 35 -16.70 -0.29 19.49
C ALA A 35 -17.15 -1.37 20.47
N ASP A 36 -18.01 -0.98 21.46
CA ASP A 36 -18.67 -1.93 22.34
C ASP A 36 -19.62 -2.83 21.52
N PRO A 37 -19.46 -4.16 21.59
CA PRO A 37 -20.34 -5.11 20.90
C PRO A 37 -21.83 -4.91 21.22
N LYS A 38 -22.16 -4.41 22.41
CA LYS A 38 -23.53 -4.12 22.83
C LYS A 38 -24.22 -3.05 21.97
N ASN A 39 -23.43 -2.17 21.36
CA ASN A 39 -23.94 -1.10 20.50
C ASN A 39 -24.23 -1.56 19.07
N ILE A 40 -23.90 -2.83 18.72
CA ILE A 40 -24.15 -3.38 17.40
C ILE A 40 -25.51 -4.07 17.40
N SER A 41 -26.50 -3.38 16.87
CA SER A 41 -27.89 -3.84 16.88
C SER A 41 -28.16 -5.05 15.97
N ASN A 42 -27.34 -5.25 14.92
CA ASN A 42 -27.51 -6.32 13.96
C ASN A 42 -26.83 -7.62 14.43
N LYS A 43 -27.61 -8.56 14.96
CA LYS A 43 -27.12 -9.89 15.40
C LYS A 43 -26.51 -10.73 14.25
N LYS A 44 -26.79 -10.41 12.98
CA LYS A 44 -26.23 -11.08 11.79
C LYS A 44 -24.98 -10.40 11.25
N SER A 45 -24.52 -9.29 11.86
CA SER A 45 -23.31 -8.59 11.43
C SER A 45 -22.09 -9.49 11.57
N LYS A 46 -21.27 -9.51 10.52
CA LYS A 46 -19.97 -10.21 10.49
C LYS A 46 -18.82 -9.34 11.01
N ILE A 47 -19.10 -8.09 11.37
CA ILE A 47 -18.10 -7.15 11.88
C ILE A 47 -17.50 -7.65 13.20
N GLN A 48 -16.19 -7.74 13.25
CA GLN A 48 -15.47 -8.06 14.48
C GLN A 48 -15.23 -6.78 15.29
N THR A 49 -15.22 -6.91 16.61
CA THR A 49 -15.03 -5.78 17.52
C THR A 49 -13.72 -5.86 18.28
N VAL A 50 -13.10 -4.70 18.46
CA VAL A 50 -11.95 -4.45 19.35
C VAL A 50 -12.46 -3.56 20.46
N TYR A 51 -12.55 -4.05 21.73
CA TYR A 51 -13.09 -3.26 22.82
C TYR A 51 -12.71 -3.86 24.21
N PRO A 52 -12.67 -3.08 25.31
CA PRO A 52 -12.52 -3.60 26.66
C PRO A 52 -13.82 -4.27 27.17
N SER A 53 -14.22 -5.33 26.50
CA SER A 53 -15.40 -6.15 26.84
C SER A 53 -15.15 -7.59 26.45
N THR A 54 -15.50 -8.53 27.33
CA THR A 54 -15.39 -9.98 27.06
C THR A 54 -16.26 -10.45 25.91
N ASN A 55 -17.26 -9.66 25.49
CA ASN A 55 -18.07 -9.93 24.30
C ASN A 55 -17.39 -9.57 22.98
N ALA A 56 -16.32 -8.76 23.00
CA ALA A 56 -15.55 -8.43 21.81
C ALA A 56 -14.77 -9.64 21.28
N LYS A 57 -14.42 -9.64 19.97
CA LYS A 57 -13.54 -10.65 19.38
C LYS A 57 -12.07 -10.39 19.79
N TYR A 58 -11.70 -9.11 19.85
CA TYR A 58 -10.41 -8.62 20.34
C TYR A 58 -10.64 -7.89 21.65
N VAL A 59 -10.28 -8.52 22.76
CA VAL A 59 -10.54 -8.01 24.13
C VAL A 59 -9.36 -7.21 24.63
N ILE A 60 -9.59 -5.97 25.01
CA ILE A 60 -8.57 -5.10 25.61
C ILE A 60 -8.63 -5.28 27.13
N LEU A 61 -7.53 -5.70 27.72
CA LEU A 61 -7.39 -5.88 29.17
C LEU A 61 -6.93 -4.60 29.84
N ASP A 62 -7.59 -4.21 30.93
CA ASP A 62 -7.22 -3.06 31.76
C ASP A 62 -6.21 -3.43 32.87
N LYS A 63 -6.14 -4.71 33.26
CA LYS A 63 -5.29 -5.21 34.36
C LYS A 63 -4.04 -5.92 33.85
N GLU A 64 -2.99 -5.97 34.69
CA GLU A 64 -1.71 -6.61 34.34
C GLU A 64 -1.79 -8.12 34.18
N LYS A 65 -2.77 -8.78 34.83
CA LYS A 65 -2.95 -10.22 34.75
C LYS A 65 -3.55 -10.62 33.39
N ILE A 66 -2.78 -11.35 32.60
CA ILE A 66 -3.21 -11.87 31.31
C ILE A 66 -4.02 -13.14 31.56
N SER A 67 -5.32 -13.09 31.29
CA SER A 67 -6.21 -14.24 31.37
C SER A 67 -6.70 -14.60 29.97
N LYS A 68 -6.37 -15.79 29.48
CA LYS A 68 -6.83 -16.24 28.16
C LYS A 68 -8.34 -16.52 28.19
N ILE A 69 -9.05 -16.00 27.19
CA ILE A 69 -10.49 -16.25 26.99
C ILE A 69 -10.65 -17.08 25.72
N LYS A 70 -11.30 -18.24 25.85
CA LYS A 70 -11.47 -19.20 24.73
C LYS A 70 -12.10 -18.52 23.50
N GLY A 71 -11.46 -18.65 22.35
CA GLY A 71 -11.95 -18.11 21.07
C GLY A 71 -11.84 -16.59 20.90
N LYS A 72 -11.13 -15.89 21.81
CA LYS A 72 -10.88 -14.45 21.77
C LYS A 72 -9.40 -14.17 21.60
N LYS A 73 -9.08 -13.03 20.98
CA LYS A 73 -7.73 -12.45 21.02
C LYS A 73 -7.64 -11.43 22.16
N ILE A 74 -6.55 -11.49 22.91
CA ILE A 74 -6.36 -10.69 24.12
C ILE A 74 -5.22 -9.72 23.90
N GLY A 75 -5.45 -8.45 24.17
CA GLY A 75 -4.45 -7.42 24.02
C GLY A 75 -4.52 -6.35 25.07
N ARG A 76 -3.62 -5.40 24.97
CA ARG A 76 -3.55 -4.25 25.88
C ARG A 76 -3.20 -2.98 25.11
N LYS A 77 -3.67 -1.85 25.66
CA LYS A 77 -3.39 -0.52 25.13
C LYS A 77 -2.23 0.11 25.92
N PHE A 78 -1.27 0.67 25.19
CA PHE A 78 -0.10 1.34 25.73
C PHE A 78 0.01 2.76 25.18
N LYS A 79 0.37 3.70 26.07
CA LYS A 79 0.82 5.03 25.69
C LYS A 79 2.34 5.03 25.77
N VAL A 80 3.00 5.39 24.68
CA VAL A 80 4.46 5.42 24.62
C VAL A 80 4.94 6.86 24.79
N LEU A 81 5.62 7.12 25.87
CA LEU A 81 6.20 8.41 26.22
C LEU A 81 7.73 8.31 26.37
N SER A 82 8.26 7.10 26.61
CA SER A 82 9.67 6.85 26.89
C SER A 82 10.12 5.46 26.39
N ASN A 83 11.43 5.21 26.36
CA ASN A 83 11.99 3.89 26.07
C ASN A 83 11.56 2.81 27.09
N LYS A 84 11.32 3.19 28.33
CA LYS A 84 10.84 2.29 29.37
C LYS A 84 9.47 1.69 29.03
N ASP A 85 8.62 2.47 28.35
CA ASP A 85 7.31 1.99 27.88
C ASP A 85 7.46 0.93 26.80
N ILE A 86 8.51 1.04 25.98
CA ILE A 86 8.81 0.03 24.94
C ILE A 86 9.18 -1.30 25.60
N ASP A 87 9.99 -1.29 26.65
CA ASP A 87 10.37 -2.50 27.36
C ASP A 87 9.16 -3.15 28.05
N ASN A 88 8.26 -2.36 28.63
CA ASN A 88 6.98 -2.84 29.20
C ASN A 88 6.08 -3.51 28.13
N ILE A 89 6.05 -2.95 26.92
CA ILE A 89 5.30 -3.54 25.79
C ILE A 89 5.89 -4.90 25.43
N LEU A 90 7.24 -4.98 25.32
CA LEU A 90 7.93 -6.23 24.96
C LEU A 90 7.73 -7.32 26.02
N GLU A 91 7.83 -6.98 27.30
CA GLU A 91 7.56 -7.91 28.39
C GLU A 91 6.11 -8.42 28.35
N SER A 92 5.15 -7.52 28.15
CA SER A 92 3.75 -7.87 28.06
C SER A 92 3.45 -8.78 26.86
N ALA A 93 4.09 -8.52 25.72
CA ALA A 93 3.99 -9.36 24.53
C ALA A 93 4.56 -10.77 24.78
N LYS A 94 5.73 -10.87 25.45
CA LYS A 94 6.35 -12.16 25.83
C LYS A 94 5.48 -12.95 26.82
N LYS A 95 4.68 -12.27 27.64
CA LYS A 95 3.72 -12.91 28.58
C LYS A 95 2.49 -13.47 27.87
N GLY A 96 2.37 -13.33 26.55
CA GLY A 96 1.35 -14.01 25.72
C GLY A 96 0.16 -13.14 25.30
N LEU A 97 0.36 -11.82 25.13
CA LEU A 97 -0.63 -10.99 24.46
C LEU A 97 -0.70 -11.32 22.96
N ASP A 98 -1.92 -11.46 22.44
CA ASP A 98 -2.16 -11.69 21.02
C ASP A 98 -1.99 -10.40 20.20
N PHE A 99 -2.30 -9.23 20.81
CA PHE A 99 -2.11 -7.92 20.18
C PHE A 99 -1.78 -6.83 21.20
N VAL A 100 -1.17 -5.75 20.72
CA VAL A 100 -0.94 -4.51 21.45
C VAL A 100 -1.49 -3.33 20.66
N ILE A 101 -2.14 -2.37 21.34
CA ILE A 101 -2.53 -1.09 20.75
C ILE A 101 -1.57 -0.02 21.25
N ILE A 102 -0.87 0.62 20.32
CA ILE A 102 0.15 1.61 20.64
C ILE A 102 -0.38 3.00 20.30
N GLU A 103 -0.47 3.88 21.32
CA GLU A 103 -0.73 5.29 21.13
C GLU A 103 0.57 6.07 21.34
N VAL A 104 1.02 6.76 20.29
CA VAL A 104 2.18 7.64 20.32
C VAL A 104 1.70 9.08 20.18
N LYS A 105 2.20 9.96 21.05
CA LYS A 105 1.77 11.37 21.08
C LYS A 105 2.44 12.21 20.00
N ASP A 106 3.65 11.87 19.60
CA ASP A 106 4.44 12.58 18.61
C ASP A 106 5.18 11.60 17.68
N TRP A 107 4.90 11.68 16.39
CA TRP A 107 5.45 10.83 15.33
C TRP A 107 6.91 11.15 14.96
N LYS A 108 7.48 12.22 15.54
CA LYS A 108 8.90 12.55 15.39
C LYS A 108 9.80 11.69 16.26
N ILE A 109 9.22 10.94 17.19
CA ILE A 109 9.97 10.05 18.07
C ILE A 109 10.01 8.66 17.38
N ILE A 110 11.17 8.07 17.30
CA ILE A 110 11.53 6.75 16.73
C ILE A 110 11.02 5.50 17.54
N PRO A 111 9.97 5.53 18.39
CA PRO A 111 9.58 4.38 19.19
C PRO A 111 8.86 3.29 18.38
N LEU A 112 8.07 3.69 17.36
CA LEU A 112 7.27 2.70 16.65
C LEU A 112 8.12 1.79 15.74
N GLU A 113 9.15 2.34 15.11
CA GLU A 113 10.14 1.57 14.34
C GLU A 113 10.85 0.55 15.23
N ASN A 114 11.30 0.97 16.41
CA ASN A 114 11.94 0.10 17.39
C ASN A 114 10.98 -0.99 17.90
N ILE A 115 9.70 -0.65 18.14
CA ILE A 115 8.68 -1.60 18.59
C ILE A 115 8.39 -2.61 17.49
N ILE A 116 8.18 -2.16 16.24
CA ILE A 116 7.94 -3.04 15.09
C ILE A 116 9.12 -4.01 14.90
N ALA A 117 10.36 -3.50 14.90
CA ALA A 117 11.55 -4.32 14.71
C ALA A 117 11.72 -5.38 15.82
N LYS A 118 11.45 -5.01 17.08
CA LYS A 118 11.56 -5.92 18.23
C LYS A 118 10.41 -6.93 18.30
N LEU A 119 9.16 -6.50 18.05
CA LEU A 119 7.97 -7.36 18.11
C LEU A 119 7.79 -8.25 16.86
N HIS A 120 8.44 -7.91 15.73
CA HIS A 120 8.36 -8.74 14.53
C HIS A 120 8.78 -10.20 14.75
N LYS A 121 9.64 -10.47 15.73
CA LYS A 121 10.08 -11.80 16.14
C LYS A 121 9.11 -12.50 17.11
N ILE A 122 8.06 -11.81 17.57
CA ILE A 122 7.07 -12.30 18.52
C ILE A 122 5.72 -12.35 17.80
N HIS A 123 4.89 -13.38 18.04
CA HIS A 123 3.58 -13.55 17.39
C HIS A 123 2.49 -12.57 17.91
N THR A 124 2.86 -11.36 18.33
CA THR A 124 1.95 -10.33 18.83
C THR A 124 1.64 -9.36 17.71
N GLU A 125 0.35 -9.14 17.41
CA GLU A 125 -0.08 -8.14 16.41
C GLU A 125 0.08 -6.73 16.98
N ILE A 126 0.54 -5.81 16.14
CA ILE A 126 0.76 -4.40 16.49
C ILE A 126 -0.35 -3.56 15.86
N PHE A 127 -1.17 -2.94 16.70
CA PHE A 127 -2.17 -1.97 16.28
C PHE A 127 -1.77 -0.57 16.71
N THR A 128 -2.12 0.44 15.92
CA THR A 128 -1.90 1.85 16.26
C THR A 128 -3.13 2.69 15.91
N VAL A 129 -3.16 3.95 16.34
CA VAL A 129 -4.28 4.85 16.11
C VAL A 129 -3.90 5.90 15.07
N ALA A 130 -4.80 6.18 14.13
CA ALA A 130 -4.67 7.23 13.14
C ALA A 130 -5.92 8.11 13.07
N LYS A 131 -5.73 9.39 12.76
CA LYS A 131 -6.81 10.40 12.71
C LYS A 131 -7.20 10.79 11.28
N ASN A 132 -6.41 10.42 10.29
CA ASN A 132 -6.66 10.71 8.88
C ASN A 132 -6.07 9.63 7.97
N ALA A 133 -6.49 9.60 6.70
CA ALA A 133 -6.06 8.62 5.72
C ALA A 133 -4.54 8.65 5.43
N LYS A 134 -3.88 9.82 5.54
CA LYS A 134 -2.42 9.93 5.35
C LYS A 134 -1.67 9.21 6.47
N GLU A 135 -2.11 9.37 7.73
CA GLU A 135 -1.56 8.64 8.87
C GLU A 135 -1.77 7.13 8.72
N VAL A 136 -2.97 6.68 8.32
CA VAL A 136 -3.24 5.25 8.09
C VAL A 136 -2.22 4.65 7.13
N ARG A 137 -1.99 5.31 5.99
CA ARG A 137 -1.00 4.87 5.00
C ARG A 137 0.41 4.81 5.57
N LYS A 138 0.82 5.89 6.26
CA LYS A 138 2.14 5.98 6.89
C LYS A 138 2.38 4.82 7.86
N MET A 139 1.39 4.48 8.70
CA MET A 139 1.52 3.37 9.66
C MET A 139 1.73 2.03 8.99
N PHE A 140 1.01 1.76 7.91
CA PHE A 140 1.16 0.51 7.16
C PHE A 140 2.45 0.40 6.34
N SER A 141 3.19 1.50 6.15
CA SER A 141 4.44 1.53 5.38
C SER A 141 5.71 1.70 6.21
N ILE A 142 5.62 1.86 7.53
CA ILE A 142 6.80 2.00 8.39
C ILE A 142 7.69 0.75 8.28
N LEU A 143 8.99 0.92 7.99
CA LEU A 143 9.99 -0.13 7.82
C LEU A 143 9.57 -1.22 6.78
N ASP A 144 8.83 -0.87 5.74
CA ASP A 144 8.26 -1.78 4.73
C ASP A 144 7.33 -2.88 5.29
N VAL A 145 7.48 -3.24 6.55
CA VAL A 145 6.63 -4.21 7.26
C VAL A 145 5.36 -3.56 7.76
N GLY A 146 5.46 -2.36 8.32
CA GLY A 146 4.35 -1.62 8.92
C GLY A 146 3.79 -2.28 10.19
N VAL A 147 2.70 -1.71 10.67
CA VAL A 147 1.88 -2.32 11.73
C VAL A 147 0.91 -3.35 11.15
N ASP A 148 0.42 -4.27 11.98
CA ASP A 148 -0.54 -5.29 11.58
C ASP A 148 -1.98 -4.72 11.45
N GLY A 149 -2.30 -3.66 12.21
CA GLY A 149 -3.58 -2.98 12.11
C GLY A 149 -3.54 -1.50 12.48
N VAL A 150 -4.48 -0.75 11.92
CA VAL A 150 -4.65 0.68 12.22
C VAL A 150 -6.07 0.96 12.65
N ILE A 151 -6.25 1.56 13.83
CA ILE A 151 -7.51 2.07 14.35
C ILE A 151 -7.71 3.47 13.79
N PHE A 152 -8.52 3.58 12.76
CA PHE A 152 -8.81 4.84 12.09
C PHE A 152 -10.02 5.53 12.73
N GLN A 153 -9.79 6.67 13.34
CA GLN A 153 -10.81 7.49 14.01
C GLN A 153 -11.44 8.45 13.00
N THR A 154 -12.67 8.18 12.58
CA THR A 154 -13.36 9.05 11.62
C THR A 154 -14.87 9.03 11.80
N SER A 155 -15.52 10.11 11.33
CA SER A 155 -16.98 10.22 11.14
C SER A 155 -17.38 10.22 9.67
N SER A 156 -16.41 10.17 8.75
CA SER A 156 -16.60 10.29 7.31
C SER A 156 -16.55 8.92 6.61
N LEU A 157 -17.66 8.51 6.02
CA LEU A 157 -17.72 7.30 5.19
C LEU A 157 -16.87 7.45 3.92
N THR A 158 -16.81 8.67 3.36
CA THR A 158 -15.98 8.99 2.18
C THR A 158 -14.51 8.73 2.46
N GLU A 159 -13.98 9.22 3.60
CA GLU A 159 -12.59 8.94 3.99
C GLU A 159 -12.32 7.45 4.18
N VAL A 160 -13.30 6.69 4.71
CA VAL A 160 -13.16 5.22 4.83
C VAL A 160 -13.06 4.58 3.46
N LYS A 161 -13.94 4.94 2.51
CA LYS A 161 -13.91 4.42 1.13
C LYS A 161 -12.56 4.70 0.45
N GLU A 162 -12.13 5.94 0.48
CA GLU A 162 -10.83 6.35 -0.08
C GLU A 162 -9.68 5.58 0.58
N THR A 163 -9.74 5.39 1.90
CA THR A 163 -8.72 4.64 2.63
C THR A 163 -8.71 3.17 2.21
N LEU A 164 -9.87 2.52 2.09
CA LEU A 164 -9.99 1.13 1.64
C LEU A 164 -9.48 0.94 0.22
N VAL A 165 -9.86 1.82 -0.71
CA VAL A 165 -9.35 1.82 -2.08
C VAL A 165 -7.83 1.96 -2.10
N ASN A 166 -7.29 2.82 -1.24
CA ASN A 166 -5.86 3.09 -1.15
C ASN A 166 -5.06 1.98 -0.44
N LEU A 167 -5.68 1.20 0.45
CA LEU A 167 -5.07 0.06 1.14
C LEU A 167 -5.23 -1.25 0.37
N GLY A 168 -6.26 -1.33 -0.47
CA GLY A 168 -6.42 -2.46 -1.37
C GLY A 168 -5.18 -2.57 -2.26
N SER A 169 -4.46 -3.68 -2.19
CA SER A 169 -3.49 -3.99 -3.22
C SER A 169 -4.28 -4.12 -4.53
N LYS A 170 -4.19 -3.11 -5.40
CA LYS A 170 -4.75 -3.24 -6.74
C LYS A 170 -4.02 -4.38 -7.42
N ASN A 171 -4.73 -5.43 -7.76
CA ASN A 171 -4.19 -6.49 -8.61
C ASN A 171 -4.66 -6.18 -10.04
N PHE A 172 -3.71 -6.09 -10.92
CA PHE A 172 -3.93 -5.89 -12.35
C PHE A 172 -3.74 -7.22 -13.06
N GLU A 173 -4.64 -7.56 -13.96
CA GLU A 173 -4.44 -8.70 -14.84
C GLU A 173 -3.42 -8.32 -15.91
N LEU A 174 -2.29 -9.00 -15.94
CA LEU A 174 -1.27 -8.82 -16.95
C LEU A 174 -1.40 -9.91 -18.02
N ARG A 175 -1.40 -9.52 -19.30
CA ARG A 175 -1.48 -10.42 -20.43
C ARG A 175 -0.24 -10.30 -21.31
N THR A 176 0.18 -11.39 -21.91
CA THR A 176 1.28 -11.38 -22.88
C THR A 176 0.83 -10.76 -24.19
N ALA A 177 1.53 -9.73 -24.66
CA ALA A 177 1.29 -9.09 -25.93
C ALA A 177 2.20 -9.68 -27.03
N LYS A 178 1.67 -9.80 -28.26
CA LYS A 178 2.47 -10.14 -29.45
C LYS A 178 2.96 -8.86 -30.09
N VAL A 179 4.28 -8.68 -30.21
CA VAL A 179 4.87 -7.58 -30.96
C VAL A 179 4.52 -7.72 -32.44
N LEU A 180 3.97 -6.66 -33.02
CA LEU A 180 3.59 -6.59 -34.43
C LEU A 180 4.66 -5.89 -35.26
N ASP A 181 5.26 -4.81 -34.70
CA ASP A 181 6.15 -3.94 -35.44
C ASP A 181 7.05 -3.17 -34.47
N ILE A 182 8.27 -2.86 -34.92
CA ILE A 182 9.24 -2.01 -34.25
C ILE A 182 9.83 -1.07 -35.29
N GLN A 183 9.66 0.24 -35.10
CA GLN A 183 10.11 1.27 -36.02
C GLN A 183 10.97 2.30 -35.32
N GLU A 184 12.07 2.73 -35.95
CA GLU A 184 12.81 3.91 -35.53
C GLU A 184 11.97 5.16 -35.78
N VAL A 185 11.86 6.04 -34.77
CA VAL A 185 11.10 7.28 -34.89
C VAL A 185 12.01 8.54 -34.78
N GLY A 186 13.31 8.34 -34.82
CA GLY A 186 14.31 9.41 -34.65
C GLY A 186 14.52 9.77 -33.18
N ASP A 187 15.10 10.97 -32.97
CA ASP A 187 15.38 11.47 -31.62
C ASP A 187 14.14 12.05 -30.94
N GLY A 188 13.97 11.72 -29.69
CA GLY A 188 12.89 12.23 -28.85
C GLY A 188 13.32 12.43 -27.40
N GLU A 189 12.48 13.08 -26.63
CA GLU A 189 12.70 13.27 -25.20
C GLU A 189 12.22 12.05 -24.41
N ARG A 190 13.18 11.37 -23.79
CA ARG A 190 12.97 10.18 -23.00
C ARG A 190 12.96 10.52 -21.51
N VAL A 191 11.99 10.02 -20.76
CA VAL A 191 11.86 10.15 -19.32
C VAL A 191 12.41 8.91 -18.60
N CYS A 192 13.35 9.13 -17.67
CA CYS A 192 13.67 8.18 -16.61
C CYS A 192 13.00 8.63 -15.31
N VAL A 193 12.33 7.69 -14.65
CA VAL A 193 11.74 7.90 -13.33
C VAL A 193 12.60 7.19 -12.30
N ASP A 194 13.21 7.96 -11.39
CA ASP A 194 13.95 7.43 -10.24
C ASP A 194 13.04 7.47 -9.02
N THR A 195 12.73 6.31 -8.44
CA THR A 195 11.93 6.20 -7.23
C THR A 195 12.77 6.44 -5.98
N ALA A 196 12.16 6.96 -4.91
CA ALA A 196 12.80 7.15 -3.61
C ALA A 196 13.02 5.83 -2.83
N SER A 197 12.51 4.72 -3.35
CA SER A 197 12.67 3.38 -2.79
C SER A 197 13.25 2.42 -3.83
N MET A 198 13.92 1.37 -3.36
CA MET A 198 14.42 0.31 -4.25
C MET A 198 13.27 -0.48 -4.87
N LEU A 199 13.42 -0.86 -6.12
CA LEU A 199 12.53 -1.74 -6.87
C LEU A 199 13.14 -3.14 -6.94
N HIS A 200 12.28 -4.16 -6.85
CA HIS A 200 12.71 -5.54 -6.97
C HIS A 200 12.76 -5.98 -8.44
N LYS A 201 13.52 -7.04 -8.71
CA LYS A 201 13.50 -7.69 -10.03
C LYS A 201 12.07 -8.16 -10.34
N GLY A 202 11.59 -7.85 -11.53
CA GLY A 202 10.20 -8.12 -11.93
C GLY A 202 9.22 -6.99 -11.60
N GLU A 203 9.68 -5.89 -10.97
CA GLU A 203 8.86 -4.69 -10.77
C GLU A 203 9.12 -3.64 -11.86
N GLY A 204 8.09 -2.83 -12.15
CA GLY A 204 8.14 -1.77 -13.13
C GLY A 204 6.95 -0.83 -13.08
N MET A 205 6.85 0.04 -14.08
CA MET A 205 5.74 0.99 -14.25
C MET A 205 4.88 0.60 -15.45
N LEU A 206 3.58 0.91 -15.37
CA LEU A 206 2.67 0.82 -16.51
C LEU A 206 2.83 2.06 -17.38
N ILE A 207 3.27 1.87 -18.62
CA ILE A 207 3.53 2.94 -19.58
C ILE A 207 2.91 2.59 -20.94
N GLY A 208 2.30 3.57 -21.60
CA GLY A 208 1.76 3.38 -22.94
C GLY A 208 1.45 4.69 -23.66
N SER A 209 1.38 4.65 -24.98
CA SER A 209 0.95 5.82 -25.78
C SER A 209 -0.58 6.05 -25.66
N ARG A 210 -1.32 5.10 -25.05
CA ARG A 210 -2.76 5.17 -24.82
C ARG A 210 -3.06 4.74 -23.37
N ALA A 211 -4.03 5.39 -22.74
CA ALA A 211 -4.41 5.11 -21.36
C ALA A 211 -5.02 3.71 -21.16
N ASN A 212 -5.67 3.16 -22.19
CA ASN A 212 -6.32 1.85 -22.17
C ASN A 212 -5.42 0.71 -22.65
N PHE A 213 -4.17 0.95 -23.00
CA PHE A 213 -3.22 -0.06 -23.43
C PHE A 213 -1.83 0.32 -22.93
N MET A 214 -1.41 -0.29 -21.82
CA MET A 214 -0.15 0.02 -21.17
C MET A 214 0.73 -1.22 -21.05
N PHE A 215 2.01 -1.05 -21.19
CA PHE A 215 3.04 -2.06 -21.01
C PHE A 215 3.66 -1.96 -19.63
N LEU A 216 3.97 -3.09 -19.01
CA LEU A 216 4.77 -3.12 -17.79
C LEU A 216 6.25 -2.96 -18.16
N VAL A 217 6.78 -1.78 -18.03
CA VAL A 217 8.19 -1.44 -18.29
C VAL A 217 9.01 -1.75 -17.05
N HIS A 218 9.96 -2.68 -17.17
CA HIS A 218 10.79 -3.15 -16.07
C HIS A 218 11.76 -2.07 -15.57
N ASN A 219 12.09 -2.12 -14.30
CA ASN A 219 13.14 -1.29 -13.72
C ASN A 219 14.55 -1.73 -14.18
N GLU A 220 15.56 -0.85 -14.04
CA GLU A 220 16.93 -1.13 -14.41
C GLU A 220 17.71 -1.96 -13.36
N SER A 221 17.06 -2.91 -12.67
CA SER A 221 17.74 -3.80 -11.72
C SER A 221 18.62 -4.85 -12.38
N VAL A 222 18.41 -5.10 -13.68
CA VAL A 222 19.25 -5.97 -14.48
C VAL A 222 20.24 -5.08 -15.21
N GLY A 223 21.51 -5.12 -14.80
CA GLY A 223 22.57 -4.39 -15.47
C GLY A 223 22.95 -5.03 -16.81
N SER A 224 23.85 -4.36 -17.55
CA SER A 224 24.49 -4.87 -18.75
C SER A 224 26.00 -4.81 -18.61
N SER A 225 26.71 -5.30 -19.64
CA SER A 225 28.17 -5.13 -19.73
C SER A 225 28.62 -3.65 -19.73
N PHE A 226 27.70 -2.72 -20.04
CA PHE A 226 27.98 -1.28 -20.16
C PHE A 226 27.31 -0.41 -19.09
N THR A 227 26.37 -0.94 -18.33
CA THR A 227 25.62 -0.16 -17.32
C THR A 227 25.43 -0.96 -16.04
N SER A 228 25.83 -0.35 -14.92
CA SER A 228 25.57 -0.90 -13.60
C SER A 228 24.06 -0.95 -13.31
N PRO A 229 23.58 -1.94 -12.55
CA PRO A 229 22.19 -2.00 -12.12
C PRO A 229 21.74 -0.75 -11.37
N ARG A 230 20.53 -0.26 -11.67
CA ARG A 230 19.90 0.88 -11.00
C ARG A 230 18.50 0.46 -10.53
N PRO A 231 18.38 -0.29 -9.43
CA PRO A 231 17.11 -0.87 -8.99
C PRO A 231 16.12 0.16 -8.43
N PHE A 232 16.32 1.42 -8.65
CA PHE A 232 15.41 2.51 -8.34
C PHE A 232 14.91 3.23 -9.61
N ARG A 233 15.40 2.85 -10.79
CA ARG A 233 15.11 3.55 -12.07
C ARG A 233 14.23 2.73 -12.99
N VAL A 234 13.23 3.41 -13.58
CA VAL A 234 12.51 2.93 -14.75
C VAL A 234 12.80 3.86 -15.92
N ASN A 235 13.33 3.30 -17.01
CA ASN A 235 13.45 3.99 -18.29
C ASN A 235 12.08 3.97 -18.96
N ALA A 236 11.25 4.99 -18.65
CA ALA A 236 9.82 4.91 -18.84
C ALA A 236 9.39 5.07 -20.32
N GLY A 237 10.09 5.89 -21.10
CA GLY A 237 9.74 6.13 -22.50
C GLY A 237 9.60 7.61 -22.82
N ALA A 238 8.92 7.93 -23.91
CA ALA A 238 8.76 9.30 -24.40
C ALA A 238 7.85 10.15 -23.49
N VAL A 239 8.10 11.46 -23.45
CA VAL A 239 7.41 12.45 -22.60
C VAL A 239 5.89 12.41 -22.70
N HIS A 240 5.33 12.08 -23.87
CA HIS A 240 3.89 12.02 -24.14
C HIS A 240 3.25 10.68 -23.73
N CYS A 241 4.03 9.67 -23.35
CA CYS A 241 3.45 8.41 -22.87
C CYS A 241 2.73 8.62 -21.55
N TYR A 242 1.64 7.86 -21.37
CA TYR A 242 0.89 7.83 -20.13
C TYR A 242 1.48 6.85 -19.12
N THR A 243 1.32 7.18 -17.85
CA THR A 243 1.48 6.24 -16.74
C THR A 243 0.26 6.27 -15.85
N LEU A 244 0.02 5.20 -15.09
CA LEU A 244 -1.10 5.10 -14.16
C LEU A 244 -0.70 5.62 -12.78
N SER A 245 -1.47 6.58 -12.27
CA SER A 245 -1.33 7.11 -10.92
C SER A 245 -2.01 6.22 -9.86
N PRO A 246 -1.62 6.31 -8.58
CA PRO A 246 -2.20 5.50 -7.51
C PRO A 246 -3.70 5.69 -7.28
N ASP A 247 -4.25 6.84 -7.64
CA ASP A 247 -5.69 7.17 -7.57
C ASP A 247 -6.50 6.55 -8.72
N GLY A 248 -5.82 5.98 -9.73
CA GLY A 248 -6.44 5.39 -10.92
C GLY A 248 -6.55 6.33 -12.11
N THR A 249 -6.10 7.58 -11.98
CA THR A 249 -5.98 8.51 -13.11
C THR A 249 -4.71 8.27 -13.90
N THR A 250 -4.64 8.76 -15.12
CA THR A 250 -3.43 8.73 -15.94
C THR A 250 -2.78 10.10 -15.96
N LYS A 251 -1.44 10.11 -16.04
CA LYS A 251 -0.64 11.29 -16.26
C LYS A 251 0.31 11.07 -17.43
N TYR A 252 0.67 12.13 -18.14
CA TYR A 252 1.82 12.08 -19.04
C TYR A 252 3.11 11.90 -18.24
N LEU A 253 4.11 11.27 -18.84
CA LEU A 253 5.43 11.16 -18.19
C LEU A 253 6.06 12.53 -17.94
N SER A 254 5.76 13.53 -18.79
CA SER A 254 6.20 14.92 -18.63
C SER A 254 5.58 15.64 -17.43
N GLU A 255 4.46 15.16 -16.89
CA GLU A 255 3.79 15.75 -15.72
C GLU A 255 4.27 15.17 -14.38
N LEU A 256 5.21 14.23 -14.44
CA LEU A 256 5.74 13.60 -13.24
C LEU A 256 6.79 14.48 -12.58
N GLU A 257 6.60 14.74 -11.29
CA GLU A 257 7.47 15.60 -10.48
C GLU A 257 8.01 14.86 -9.26
N THR A 258 9.14 15.34 -8.74
CA THR A 258 9.68 14.88 -7.45
C THR A 258 8.65 15.01 -6.34
N GLY A 259 8.48 13.95 -5.56
CA GLY A 259 7.47 13.87 -4.49
C GLY A 259 6.09 13.36 -4.95
N SER A 260 5.81 13.28 -6.26
CA SER A 260 4.62 12.60 -6.78
C SER A 260 4.69 11.10 -6.50
N GLU A 261 3.53 10.45 -6.41
CA GLU A 261 3.46 8.99 -6.28
C GLU A 261 3.13 8.33 -7.62
N VAL A 262 3.76 7.18 -7.91
CA VAL A 262 3.46 6.31 -9.05
C VAL A 262 3.11 4.90 -8.59
N LEU A 263 2.42 4.15 -9.44
CA LEU A 263 2.19 2.72 -9.24
C LEU A 263 3.37 1.91 -9.79
N ILE A 264 3.90 1.07 -8.93
CA ILE A 264 4.89 0.04 -9.29
C ILE A 264 4.18 -1.30 -9.23
N LEU A 265 4.23 -2.05 -10.33
CA LEU A 265 3.66 -3.38 -10.43
C LEU A 265 4.76 -4.42 -10.49
N ASN A 266 4.51 -5.58 -9.89
CA ASN A 266 5.33 -6.75 -10.14
C ASN A 266 4.79 -7.58 -11.32
N SER A 267 5.55 -8.56 -11.79
CA SER A 267 5.19 -9.45 -12.90
C SER A 267 3.91 -10.31 -12.68
N LYS A 268 3.37 -10.30 -11.44
CA LYS A 268 2.09 -10.94 -11.10
C LYS A 268 0.92 -9.94 -11.04
N GLY A 269 1.15 -8.69 -11.46
CA GLY A 269 0.14 -7.64 -11.45
C GLY A 269 -0.15 -7.01 -10.09
N LYS A 270 0.54 -7.43 -9.02
CA LYS A 270 0.36 -6.80 -7.70
C LYS A 270 1.01 -5.42 -7.68
N ALA A 271 0.21 -4.39 -7.42
CA ALA A 271 0.66 -3.01 -7.38
C ALA A 271 1.01 -2.53 -5.97
N ARG A 272 1.99 -1.63 -5.89
CA ARG A 272 2.33 -0.81 -4.73
C ARG A 272 2.63 0.61 -5.14
N ARG A 273 2.58 1.55 -4.21
CA ARG A 273 2.96 2.95 -4.44
C ARG A 273 4.46 3.13 -4.24
N ALA A 274 5.04 4.03 -5.01
CA ALA A 274 6.38 4.53 -4.80
C ALA A 274 6.42 6.04 -5.01
N ALA A 275 7.12 6.76 -4.15
CA ALA A 275 7.38 8.18 -4.35
C ALA A 275 8.49 8.37 -5.40
N ILE A 276 8.33 9.38 -6.24
CA ILE A 276 9.36 9.81 -7.21
C ILE A 276 10.41 10.63 -6.46
N GLY A 277 11.64 10.21 -6.54
CA GLY A 277 12.80 10.97 -6.06
C GLY A 277 13.31 11.95 -7.10
N ARG A 278 13.24 11.59 -8.39
CA ARG A 278 13.69 12.41 -9.51
C ARG A 278 13.08 11.96 -10.83
N CYS A 279 12.74 12.90 -11.71
CA CYS A 279 12.50 12.65 -13.12
C CYS A 279 13.66 13.24 -13.94
N LYS A 280 14.17 12.48 -14.90
CA LYS A 280 15.24 12.90 -15.79
C LYS A 280 14.78 12.81 -17.23
N ILE A 281 14.75 13.95 -17.94
CA ILE A 281 14.35 14.04 -19.33
C ILE A 281 15.62 14.29 -20.17
N GLU A 282 15.86 13.43 -21.16
CA GLU A 282 17.02 13.50 -22.03
C GLU A 282 16.66 13.14 -23.47
N ARG A 283 17.25 13.84 -24.42
CA ARG A 283 17.12 13.50 -25.85
C ARG A 283 17.86 12.20 -26.16
N ARG A 284 17.17 11.25 -26.79
CA ARG A 284 17.66 9.91 -27.11
C ARG A 284 17.06 9.42 -28.42
N PRO A 285 17.74 8.51 -29.15
CA PRO A 285 17.11 7.74 -30.22
C PRO A 285 15.95 6.94 -29.67
N MET A 286 14.81 6.94 -30.37
CA MET A 286 13.58 6.34 -29.91
C MET A 286 13.06 5.32 -30.92
N LEU A 287 12.39 4.28 -30.37
CA LEU A 287 11.68 3.24 -31.10
C LEU A 287 10.20 3.29 -30.77
N MET A 288 9.36 3.15 -31.77
CA MET A 288 7.94 2.83 -31.59
C MET A 288 7.76 1.32 -31.62
N ILE A 289 7.22 0.76 -30.56
CA ILE A 289 6.89 -0.65 -30.44
C ILE A 289 5.36 -0.79 -30.48
N LYS A 290 4.83 -1.48 -31.49
CA LYS A 290 3.40 -1.84 -31.61
C LYS A 290 3.21 -3.28 -31.19
N ALA A 291 2.21 -3.54 -30.37
CA ALA A 291 1.86 -4.89 -29.93
C ALA A 291 0.35 -5.07 -29.85
N LYS A 292 -0.08 -6.34 -29.83
CA LYS A 292 -1.50 -6.74 -29.88
C LYS A 292 -1.77 -7.78 -28.78
N VAL A 293 -2.96 -7.64 -28.18
CA VAL A 293 -3.54 -8.63 -27.25
C VAL A 293 -4.99 -8.83 -27.67
N GLY A 294 -5.37 -10.06 -28.03
CA GLY A 294 -6.68 -10.29 -28.67
C GLY A 294 -6.81 -9.45 -29.94
N ASP A 295 -7.83 -8.62 -30.03
CA ASP A 295 -8.06 -7.70 -31.16
C ASP A 295 -7.57 -6.27 -30.87
N GLU A 296 -7.13 -6.00 -29.66
CA GLU A 296 -6.62 -4.67 -29.28
C GLU A 296 -5.16 -4.49 -29.66
N VAL A 297 -4.87 -3.33 -30.27
CA VAL A 297 -3.52 -2.93 -30.67
C VAL A 297 -3.14 -1.67 -29.91
N GLY A 298 -1.98 -1.67 -29.28
CA GLY A 298 -1.42 -0.53 -28.60
C GLY A 298 0.05 -0.36 -28.91
N GLY A 299 0.62 0.74 -28.45
CA GLY A 299 2.04 1.06 -28.69
C GLY A 299 2.67 1.79 -27.52
N ILE A 300 3.99 1.80 -27.54
CA ILE A 300 4.84 2.58 -26.65
C ILE A 300 5.99 3.15 -27.47
N ILE A 301 6.38 4.39 -27.17
CA ILE A 301 7.63 4.96 -27.69
C ILE A 301 8.66 4.91 -26.57
N ALA A 302 9.70 4.16 -26.81
CA ALA A 302 10.73 3.83 -25.86
C ALA A 302 12.13 4.20 -26.41
N GLN A 303 13.12 4.36 -25.54
CA GLN A 303 14.49 4.57 -25.97
C GLN A 303 15.01 3.36 -26.75
N ASP A 304 15.72 3.57 -27.87
CA ASP A 304 16.48 2.51 -28.52
C ASP A 304 17.63 2.05 -27.63
N GLN A 305 17.42 0.90 -26.99
CA GLN A 305 18.36 0.34 -26.01
C GLN A 305 18.19 -1.18 -25.93
N LYS A 306 19.29 -1.92 -25.98
CA LYS A 306 19.31 -3.40 -25.92
C LYS A 306 18.71 -4.02 -24.63
N GLN A 307 18.39 -3.22 -23.63
CA GLN A 307 17.91 -3.66 -22.32
C GLN A 307 16.45 -3.31 -22.01
N TYR A 308 15.64 -3.04 -23.03
CA TYR A 308 14.23 -2.77 -22.80
C TYR A 308 13.49 -4.07 -22.51
N VAL A 309 13.05 -4.26 -21.26
CA VAL A 309 12.28 -5.43 -20.86
C VAL A 309 10.83 -5.00 -20.66
N LEU A 310 9.98 -5.37 -21.62
CA LEU A 310 8.53 -5.30 -21.48
C LEU A 310 8.07 -6.63 -20.89
N LEU A 311 7.54 -6.60 -19.68
CA LEU A 311 7.16 -7.83 -19.00
C LEU A 311 5.81 -8.36 -19.47
N ASN A 312 4.79 -7.52 -19.50
CA ASN A 312 3.44 -7.89 -19.92
C ASN A 312 2.58 -6.64 -20.12
N GLN A 313 1.41 -6.81 -20.73
CA GLN A 313 0.40 -5.77 -20.85
C GLN A 313 -0.68 -5.91 -19.78
N MET A 314 -1.24 -4.80 -19.32
CA MET A 314 -2.43 -4.77 -18.47
C MET A 314 -3.69 -5.02 -19.32
N ALA A 315 -4.56 -5.91 -18.85
CA ALA A 315 -5.94 -6.02 -19.34
C ALA A 315 -6.84 -4.99 -18.63
N ASN A 316 -7.79 -4.43 -19.36
CA ASN A 316 -8.83 -3.55 -18.80
C ASN A 316 -9.79 -4.33 -17.89
#